data_15ad03b6fe47151dd5bb13fdf29aa4ae
#
_entry.id   15ad03b6fe47151dd5bb13fdf29aa4ae
#
_cell.length_a   1.000
_cell.length_b   1.000
_cell.length_c   1.000
_cell.angle_alpha   90.00
_cell.angle_beta   90.00
_cell.angle_gamma   90.00
#
_symmetry.space_group_name_H-M   'P 1'
#
loop_
_entity.id
_entity.type
_entity.pdbx_description
1 polymer ?
#
loop_
_entity_poly.entity_id
_entity_poly.type
_entity_poly.pdbx_seq_one_letter_code
_entity_poly.pdbx_strand_id
1 'polypeptide(L)'
;LPPKSFAELVSWMKTPGQNVKVAHAGVGSFGHLAGVLVAQELGATVTQVPYRGAGPALNDLLAGEVDLSSQSAVQAGPLVKAGKLKAYAIIGPSRFAGLPDLPTMGELGYKKLNLDFWHMLLAPGGTPRPIVDKLNTALRHAMADERVKRVFAEGGMDPFPPGQETPEAAATLLKNELKLWGDVI
;
A
#
# COMPACT_ATOMS: atom_id res chain seq x y z
N LEU A 1 -12.49 13.37 10.78
CA LEU A 1 -12.16 12.71 12.06
C LEU A 1 -11.63 13.69 13.09
N PRO A 2 -11.92 13.50 14.43
CA PRO A 2 -11.42 14.35 15.50
C PRO A 2 -9.89 14.32 15.68
N PRO A 3 -9.19 13.14 15.64
CA PRO A 3 -7.77 13.06 15.93
C PRO A 3 -6.92 13.97 15.05
N LYS A 4 -5.92 14.63 15.65
CA LYS A 4 -4.98 15.54 14.94
C LYS A 4 -3.59 14.92 14.76
N SER A 5 -3.26 13.88 15.53
CA SER A 5 -1.99 13.16 15.48
C SER A 5 -2.20 11.67 15.41
N PHE A 6 -1.15 10.92 15.05
CA PHE A 6 -1.21 9.46 15.05
C PHE A 6 -1.49 8.89 16.45
N ALA A 7 -0.88 9.44 17.48
CA ALA A 7 -1.13 9.00 18.87
C ALA A 7 -2.59 9.21 19.29
N GLU A 8 -3.18 10.35 18.94
CA GLU A 8 -4.61 10.60 19.17
C GLU A 8 -5.50 9.65 18.36
N LEU A 9 -5.10 9.32 17.11
CA LEU A 9 -5.81 8.33 16.28
C LEU A 9 -5.83 6.97 16.97
N VAL A 10 -4.69 6.48 17.45
CA VAL A 10 -4.59 5.21 18.18
C VAL A 10 -5.48 5.20 19.40
N SER A 11 -5.45 6.28 20.20
CA SER A 11 -6.28 6.41 21.40
C SER A 11 -7.77 6.42 21.06
N TRP A 12 -8.15 7.15 20.01
CA TRP A 12 -9.52 7.22 19.52
C TRP A 12 -10.03 5.86 18.99
N MET A 13 -9.21 5.14 18.24
CA MET A 13 -9.57 3.80 17.75
C MET A 13 -9.80 2.79 18.87
N LYS A 14 -9.15 2.96 20.02
CA LYS A 14 -9.26 2.09 21.20
C LYS A 14 -10.37 2.50 22.17
N THR A 15 -11.09 3.58 21.91
CA THR A 15 -12.18 4.03 22.78
C THR A 15 -13.29 2.96 22.82
N PRO A 16 -13.73 2.51 24.00
CA PRO A 16 -14.81 1.53 24.10
C PRO A 16 -16.08 1.99 23.37
N GLY A 17 -16.64 1.11 22.55
CA GLY A 17 -17.83 1.41 21.73
C GLY A 17 -17.56 2.17 20.44
N GLN A 18 -16.31 2.54 20.16
CA GLN A 18 -15.94 3.15 18.87
C GLN A 18 -15.99 2.10 17.76
N ASN A 19 -16.81 2.34 16.75
CA ASN A 19 -16.88 1.50 15.54
C ASN A 19 -16.14 2.19 14.39
N VAL A 20 -14.87 1.90 14.23
CA VAL A 20 -14.01 2.47 13.19
C VAL A 20 -14.21 1.73 11.88
N LYS A 21 -14.71 2.42 10.86
CA LYS A 21 -14.91 1.88 9.51
C LYS A 21 -13.66 2.10 8.66
N VAL A 22 -13.05 1.02 8.16
CA VAL A 22 -11.85 1.07 7.31
C VAL A 22 -12.20 0.64 5.89
N ALA A 23 -12.14 1.58 4.94
CA ALA A 23 -12.43 1.32 3.53
C ALA A 23 -11.23 0.72 2.80
N HIS A 24 -11.50 -0.21 1.88
CA HIS A 24 -10.48 -0.82 1.04
C HIS A 24 -11.03 -1.19 -0.35
N ALA A 25 -10.12 -1.41 -1.32
CA ALA A 25 -10.45 -1.62 -2.74
C ALA A 25 -11.02 -3.01 -3.09
N GLY A 26 -11.33 -3.81 -2.09
CA GLY A 26 -11.86 -5.19 -2.21
C GLY A 26 -11.13 -6.16 -1.28
N VAL A 27 -11.78 -7.27 -0.99
CA VAL A 27 -11.21 -8.34 -0.14
C VAL A 27 -9.94 -8.90 -0.80
N GLY A 28 -8.87 -9.08 -0.02
CA GLY A 28 -7.56 -9.53 -0.51
C GLY A 28 -6.72 -8.43 -1.17
N SER A 29 -7.22 -7.19 -1.33
CA SER A 29 -6.39 -6.08 -1.79
C SER A 29 -5.34 -5.71 -0.75
N PHE A 30 -4.25 -5.07 -1.18
CA PHE A 30 -3.23 -4.55 -0.25
C PHE A 30 -3.85 -3.67 0.84
N GLY A 31 -4.78 -2.77 0.49
CA GLY A 31 -5.46 -1.91 1.45
C GLY A 31 -6.30 -2.68 2.49
N HIS A 32 -6.88 -3.83 2.09
CA HIS A 32 -7.57 -4.72 3.03
C HIS A 32 -6.58 -5.35 4.03
N LEU A 33 -5.55 -6.04 3.52
CA LEU A 33 -4.58 -6.75 4.35
C LEU A 33 -3.78 -5.78 5.25
N ALA A 34 -3.35 -4.64 4.70
CA ALA A 34 -2.71 -3.59 5.48
C ALA A 34 -3.63 -3.04 6.58
N GLY A 35 -4.92 -2.82 6.28
CA GLY A 35 -5.90 -2.37 7.26
C GLY A 35 -6.11 -3.37 8.40
N VAL A 36 -6.14 -4.68 8.08
CA VAL A 36 -6.21 -5.75 9.09
C VAL A 36 -4.96 -5.74 9.97
N LEU A 37 -3.78 -5.72 9.35
CA LEU A 37 -2.51 -5.76 10.08
C LEU A 37 -2.32 -4.51 10.94
N VAL A 38 -2.69 -3.33 10.44
CA VAL A 38 -2.70 -2.07 11.23
C VAL A 38 -3.60 -2.21 12.45
N ALA A 39 -4.82 -2.71 12.27
CA ALA A 39 -5.75 -2.89 13.39
C ALA A 39 -5.19 -3.86 14.44
N GLN A 40 -4.61 -4.98 14.01
CA GLN A 40 -3.97 -5.97 14.89
C GLN A 40 -2.79 -5.35 15.67
N GLU A 41 -1.85 -4.70 14.98
CA GLU A 41 -0.66 -4.09 15.62
C GLU A 41 -1.02 -2.94 16.55
N LEU A 42 -2.08 -2.19 16.25
CA LEU A 42 -2.59 -1.14 17.12
C LEU A 42 -3.45 -1.69 18.26
N GLY A 43 -3.87 -2.95 18.22
CA GLY A 43 -4.82 -3.53 19.19
C GLY A 43 -6.18 -2.83 19.14
N ALA A 44 -6.66 -2.49 17.96
CA ALA A 44 -7.94 -1.82 17.72
C ALA A 44 -8.93 -2.74 17.01
N THR A 45 -10.21 -2.61 17.32
CA THR A 45 -11.28 -3.30 16.58
C THR A 45 -11.83 -2.37 15.51
N VAL A 46 -11.91 -2.87 14.27
CA VAL A 46 -12.37 -2.10 13.11
C VAL A 46 -13.39 -2.88 12.29
N THR A 47 -14.26 -2.17 11.59
CA THR A 47 -15.16 -2.74 10.58
C THR A 47 -14.55 -2.51 9.20
N GLN A 48 -14.21 -3.58 8.50
CA GLN A 48 -13.71 -3.53 7.12
C GLN A 48 -14.87 -3.28 6.16
N VAL A 49 -14.75 -2.27 5.29
CA VAL A 49 -15.77 -1.88 4.31
C VAL A 49 -15.21 -2.07 2.89
N PRO A 50 -15.61 -3.15 2.17
CA PRO A 50 -15.11 -3.45 0.84
C PRO A 50 -15.78 -2.60 -0.23
N TYR A 51 -14.99 -2.07 -1.16
CA TYR A 51 -15.43 -1.36 -2.35
C TYR A 51 -14.95 -2.06 -3.63
N ARG A 52 -15.56 -1.72 -4.76
CA ARG A 52 -15.12 -2.18 -6.09
C ARG A 52 -14.00 -1.29 -6.64
N GLY A 53 -12.88 -1.19 -5.91
CA GLY A 53 -11.71 -0.40 -6.28
C GLY A 53 -11.43 0.78 -5.34
N ALA A 54 -10.26 1.42 -5.52
CA ALA A 54 -9.80 2.51 -4.66
C ALA A 54 -10.60 3.81 -4.84
N GLY A 55 -11.11 4.09 -6.05
CA GLY A 55 -11.86 5.31 -6.34
C GLY A 55 -13.13 5.46 -5.51
N PRO A 56 -14.07 4.51 -5.54
CA PRO A 56 -15.26 4.55 -4.68
C PRO A 56 -14.93 4.63 -3.18
N ALA A 57 -13.92 3.89 -2.71
CA ALA A 57 -13.46 3.96 -1.32
C ALA A 57 -12.97 5.37 -0.93
N LEU A 58 -12.23 6.03 -1.83
CA LEU A 58 -11.75 7.38 -1.63
C LEU A 58 -12.90 8.41 -1.61
N ASN A 59 -13.89 8.24 -2.45
CA ASN A 59 -15.06 9.12 -2.48
C ASN A 59 -15.85 9.07 -1.16
N ASP A 60 -16.09 7.88 -0.62
CA ASP A 60 -16.80 7.71 0.63
C ASP A 60 -15.96 8.16 1.84
N LEU A 61 -14.63 8.04 1.77
CA LEU A 61 -13.72 8.62 2.75
C LEU A 61 -13.83 10.16 2.75
N LEU A 62 -13.86 10.79 1.57
CA LEU A 62 -14.04 12.24 1.44
C LEU A 62 -15.42 12.71 1.90
N ALA A 63 -16.45 11.90 1.69
CA ALA A 63 -17.81 12.17 2.17
C ALA A 63 -17.99 11.94 3.68
N GLY A 64 -17.04 11.23 4.33
CA GLY A 64 -17.11 10.90 5.75
C GLY A 64 -17.99 9.68 6.07
N GLU A 65 -18.37 8.89 5.07
CA GLU A 65 -19.15 7.65 5.24
C GLU A 65 -18.31 6.53 5.90
N VAL A 66 -17.00 6.61 5.72
CA VAL A 66 -15.99 5.75 6.36
C VAL A 66 -14.92 6.60 7.02
N ASP A 67 -14.24 6.04 8.01
CA ASP A 67 -13.32 6.77 8.87
C ASP A 67 -11.89 6.78 8.35
N LEU A 68 -11.42 5.63 7.89
CA LEU A 68 -10.03 5.40 7.49
C LEU A 68 -9.96 4.65 6.17
N SER A 69 -8.86 4.80 5.47
CA SER A 69 -8.51 3.97 4.32
C SER A 69 -7.00 3.96 4.10
N SER A 70 -6.48 2.83 3.64
CA SER A 70 -5.12 2.75 3.10
C SER A 70 -5.18 3.12 1.61
N GLN A 71 -4.61 4.26 1.25
CA GLN A 71 -4.63 4.81 -0.10
C GLN A 71 -3.20 5.01 -0.63
N SER A 72 -3.03 4.99 -1.94
CA SER A 72 -1.76 5.40 -2.55
C SER A 72 -1.41 6.84 -2.14
N ALA A 73 -0.18 7.05 -1.68
CA ALA A 73 0.31 8.37 -1.27
C ALA A 73 0.25 9.40 -2.42
N VAL A 74 0.38 8.94 -3.66
CA VAL A 74 0.27 9.78 -4.85
C VAL A 74 -1.16 10.29 -5.05
N GLN A 75 -2.16 9.42 -4.88
CA GLN A 75 -3.57 9.83 -5.01
C GLN A 75 -4.04 10.66 -3.82
N ALA A 76 -3.62 10.29 -2.61
CA ALA A 76 -4.02 10.99 -1.38
C ALA A 76 -3.25 12.30 -1.16
N GLY A 77 -2.00 12.41 -1.59
CA GLY A 77 -1.13 13.55 -1.32
C GLY A 77 -1.70 14.91 -1.70
N PRO A 78 -2.22 15.11 -2.91
CA PRO A 78 -2.88 16.36 -3.29
C PRO A 78 -4.08 16.73 -2.40
N LEU A 79 -4.85 15.73 -1.96
CA LEU A 79 -6.01 15.93 -1.09
C LEU A 79 -5.61 16.27 0.34
N VAL A 80 -4.50 15.69 0.81
CA VAL A 80 -3.89 16.02 2.10
C VAL A 80 -3.35 17.45 2.09
N LYS A 81 -2.61 17.84 1.05
CA LYS A 81 -2.11 19.21 0.87
C LYS A 81 -3.23 20.25 0.78
N ALA A 82 -4.35 19.87 0.18
CA ALA A 82 -5.55 20.72 0.09
C ALA A 82 -6.40 20.72 1.38
N GLY A 83 -5.98 20.02 2.44
CA GLY A 83 -6.71 19.91 3.71
C GLY A 83 -8.02 19.12 3.64
N LYS A 84 -8.26 18.41 2.53
CA LYS A 84 -9.48 17.59 2.33
C LYS A 84 -9.39 16.23 3.03
N LEU A 85 -8.18 15.74 3.23
CA LEU A 85 -7.90 14.50 3.98
C LEU A 85 -6.83 14.77 5.04
N LYS A 86 -6.87 13.98 6.12
CA LYS A 86 -5.76 13.86 7.07
C LYS A 86 -4.98 12.61 6.74
N ALA A 87 -3.66 12.70 6.70
CA ALA A 87 -2.77 11.53 6.67
C ALA A 87 -2.08 11.41 8.03
N TYR A 88 -1.93 10.18 8.51
CA TYR A 88 -1.36 9.92 9.84
C TYR A 88 -0.01 9.24 9.78
N ALA A 89 0.22 8.37 8.81
CA ALA A 89 1.49 7.68 8.60
C ALA A 89 1.60 7.08 7.19
N ILE A 90 2.80 6.76 6.77
CA ILE A 90 3.10 5.96 5.58
C ILE A 90 3.26 4.49 5.99
N ILE A 91 2.55 3.60 5.32
CA ILE A 91 2.76 2.16 5.38
C ILE A 91 3.79 1.81 4.29
N GLY A 92 5.07 1.81 4.65
CA GLY A 92 6.15 1.59 3.69
C GLY A 92 7.53 1.79 4.30
N PRO A 93 8.60 1.40 3.58
CA PRO A 93 9.97 1.42 4.09
C PRO A 93 10.55 2.84 4.22
N SER A 94 9.98 3.81 3.51
CA SER A 94 10.46 5.19 3.49
C SER A 94 9.31 6.19 3.46
N ARG A 95 9.61 7.44 3.82
CA ARG A 95 8.65 8.54 3.68
C ARG A 95 8.39 8.85 2.21
N PHE A 96 7.19 9.28 1.91
CA PHE A 96 6.85 9.75 0.57
C PHE A 96 7.36 11.17 0.35
N ALA A 97 8.14 11.38 -0.72
CA ALA A 97 8.72 12.69 -1.04
C ALA A 97 7.67 13.82 -1.20
N GLY A 98 6.46 13.46 -1.65
CA GLY A 98 5.35 14.39 -1.75
C GLY A 98 4.75 14.86 -0.42
N LEU A 99 5.03 14.14 0.69
CA LEU A 99 4.61 14.45 2.06
C LEU A 99 5.75 14.15 3.04
N PRO A 100 6.86 14.92 3.00
CA PRO A 100 8.11 14.60 3.71
C PRO A 100 7.97 14.63 5.23
N ASP A 101 7.01 15.39 5.75
CA ASP A 101 6.76 15.52 7.20
C ASP A 101 5.94 14.35 7.76
N LEU A 102 5.33 13.52 6.89
CA LEU A 102 4.53 12.38 7.31
C LEU A 102 5.46 11.21 7.67
N PRO A 103 5.44 10.72 8.93
CA PRO A 103 6.31 9.62 9.35
C PRO A 103 5.86 8.29 8.75
N THR A 104 6.78 7.33 8.65
CA THR A 104 6.43 5.94 8.38
C THR A 104 5.92 5.26 9.65
N MET A 105 5.18 4.16 9.48
CA MET A 105 4.75 3.33 10.62
C MET A 105 5.96 2.75 11.38
N GLY A 106 7.06 2.45 10.67
CA GLY A 106 8.32 2.00 11.27
C GLY A 106 8.95 3.06 12.18
N GLU A 107 8.95 4.34 11.79
CA GLU A 107 9.43 5.47 12.62
C GLU A 107 8.56 5.68 13.87
N LEU A 108 7.27 5.33 13.78
CA LEU A 108 6.32 5.37 14.91
C LEU A 108 6.42 4.13 15.83
N GLY A 109 7.36 3.22 15.57
CA GLY A 109 7.61 2.03 16.38
C GLY A 109 6.92 0.75 15.91
N TYR A 110 6.09 0.82 14.86
CA TYR A 110 5.33 -0.33 14.32
C TYR A 110 6.08 -0.98 13.17
N LYS A 111 7.21 -1.65 13.48
CA LYS A 111 8.13 -2.21 12.47
C LYS A 111 7.50 -3.27 11.56
N LYS A 112 6.51 -4.02 12.05
CA LYS A 112 5.77 -5.01 11.24
C LYS A 112 4.89 -4.36 10.16
N LEU A 113 4.62 -3.06 10.26
CA LEU A 113 3.88 -2.28 9.28
C LEU A 113 4.80 -1.59 8.25
N ASN A 114 6.05 -2.02 8.18
CA ASN A 114 6.98 -1.65 7.11
C ASN A 114 6.73 -2.55 5.89
N LEU A 115 5.56 -2.36 5.27
CA LEU A 115 5.10 -3.16 4.14
C LEU A 115 5.50 -2.48 2.84
N ASP A 116 5.92 -3.26 1.87
CA ASP A 116 6.17 -2.78 0.52
C ASP A 116 5.03 -3.16 -0.42
N PHE A 117 4.71 -2.29 -1.35
CA PHE A 117 3.71 -2.54 -2.39
C PHE A 117 4.41 -2.66 -3.73
N TRP A 118 4.30 -3.83 -4.35
CA TRP A 118 5.00 -4.15 -5.58
C TRP A 118 4.04 -4.63 -6.68
N HIS A 119 4.48 -4.49 -7.92
CA HIS A 119 3.82 -5.03 -9.10
C HIS A 119 4.71 -6.05 -9.80
N MET A 120 4.13 -7.13 -10.27
CA MET A 120 4.83 -8.22 -10.94
C MET A 120 4.07 -8.63 -12.20
N LEU A 121 4.80 -8.84 -13.30
CA LEU A 121 4.26 -9.49 -14.50
C LEU A 121 4.38 -11.01 -14.33
N LEU A 122 3.26 -11.70 -14.44
CA LEU A 122 3.19 -13.16 -14.32
C LEU A 122 2.82 -13.80 -15.67
N ALA A 123 3.34 -14.98 -15.93
CA ALA A 123 2.95 -15.85 -17.05
C ALA A 123 2.28 -17.13 -16.50
N PRO A 124 1.44 -17.80 -17.28
CA PRO A 124 0.86 -19.08 -16.89
C PRO A 124 1.92 -20.10 -16.48
N GLY A 125 1.58 -20.97 -15.51
CA GLY A 125 2.48 -22.08 -15.12
C GLY A 125 2.81 -22.96 -16.32
N GLY A 126 4.09 -23.40 -16.41
CA GLY A 126 4.59 -24.19 -17.55
C GLY A 126 4.97 -23.39 -18.79
N THR A 127 4.91 -22.05 -18.77
CA THR A 127 5.46 -21.22 -19.87
C THR A 127 6.93 -21.55 -20.09
N PRO A 128 7.34 -21.91 -21.33
CA PRO A 128 8.73 -22.25 -21.63
C PRO A 128 9.71 -21.14 -21.26
N ARG A 129 10.86 -21.52 -20.69
CA ARG A 129 11.88 -20.59 -20.23
C ARG A 129 12.29 -19.53 -21.27
N PRO A 130 12.50 -19.85 -22.57
CA PRO A 130 12.83 -18.84 -23.57
C PRO A 130 11.76 -17.75 -23.74
N ILE A 131 10.48 -18.09 -23.53
CA ILE A 131 9.39 -17.11 -23.57
C ILE A 131 9.45 -16.20 -22.37
N VAL A 132 9.67 -16.76 -21.16
CA VAL A 132 9.83 -15.98 -19.93
C VAL A 132 11.00 -15.00 -20.04
N ASP A 133 12.15 -15.46 -20.56
CA ASP A 133 13.33 -14.62 -20.76
C ASP A 133 13.09 -13.49 -21.77
N LYS A 134 12.36 -13.78 -22.85
CA LYS A 134 11.96 -12.77 -23.84
C LYS A 134 11.03 -11.72 -23.24
N LEU A 135 10.04 -12.14 -22.44
CA LEU A 135 9.12 -11.24 -21.74
C LEU A 135 9.87 -10.37 -20.72
N ASN A 136 10.78 -10.97 -19.94
CA ASN A 136 11.60 -10.23 -18.99
C ASN A 136 12.49 -9.19 -19.68
N THR A 137 13.13 -9.56 -20.80
CA THR A 137 13.93 -8.62 -21.61
C THR A 137 13.07 -7.46 -22.10
N ALA A 138 11.88 -7.73 -22.63
CA ALA A 138 10.97 -6.70 -23.11
C ALA A 138 10.49 -5.78 -21.97
N LEU A 139 10.18 -6.35 -20.79
CA LEU A 139 9.79 -5.58 -19.62
C LEU A 139 10.92 -4.64 -19.15
N ARG A 140 12.16 -5.16 -19.06
CA ARG A 140 13.32 -4.34 -18.69
C ARG A 140 13.58 -3.21 -19.70
N HIS A 141 13.42 -3.48 -21.00
CA HIS A 141 13.47 -2.43 -22.02
C HIS A 141 12.39 -1.36 -21.83
N ALA A 142 11.15 -1.77 -21.55
CA ALA A 142 10.06 -0.85 -21.29
C ALA A 142 10.33 0.00 -20.03
N MET A 143 10.83 -0.62 -18.96
CA MET A 143 11.17 0.08 -17.72
C MET A 143 12.35 1.05 -17.86
N ALA A 144 13.21 0.87 -18.88
CA ALA A 144 14.29 1.80 -19.20
C ALA A 144 13.83 3.02 -20.03
N ASP A 145 12.63 3.00 -20.63
CA ASP A 145 12.08 4.13 -21.39
C ASP A 145 11.78 5.32 -20.47
N GLU A 146 12.23 6.52 -20.85
CA GLU A 146 12.10 7.73 -20.03
C GLU A 146 10.64 8.16 -19.79
N ARG A 147 9.72 7.82 -20.68
CA ARG A 147 8.29 8.09 -20.50
C ARG A 147 7.70 7.17 -19.44
N VAL A 148 8.12 5.89 -19.46
CA VAL A 148 7.70 4.92 -18.45
C VAL A 148 8.25 5.31 -17.09
N LYS A 149 9.55 5.62 -16.98
CA LYS A 149 10.18 6.11 -15.74
C LYS A 149 9.44 7.31 -15.16
N ARG A 150 9.08 8.28 -16.01
CA ARG A 150 8.33 9.46 -15.57
C ARG A 150 6.97 9.10 -14.98
N VAL A 151 6.20 8.27 -15.68
CA VAL A 151 4.87 7.84 -15.21
C VAL A 151 4.98 7.07 -13.88
N PHE A 152 5.99 6.21 -13.75
CA PHE A 152 6.22 5.49 -12.49
C PHE A 152 6.61 6.43 -11.36
N ALA A 153 7.55 7.37 -11.60
CA ALA A 153 7.95 8.37 -10.61
C ALA A 153 6.77 9.29 -10.19
N GLU A 154 5.96 9.73 -11.15
CA GLU A 154 4.72 10.47 -10.89
C GLU A 154 3.72 9.62 -10.09
N GLY A 155 3.72 8.30 -10.32
CA GLY A 155 2.97 7.29 -9.57
C GLY A 155 3.56 6.94 -8.19
N GLY A 156 4.73 7.53 -7.81
CA GLY A 156 5.42 7.20 -6.56
C GLY A 156 5.94 5.76 -6.54
N MET A 157 6.23 5.21 -7.71
CA MET A 157 6.76 3.87 -7.89
C MET A 157 8.21 3.93 -8.36
N ASP A 158 9.07 3.18 -7.71
CA ASP A 158 10.46 3.02 -8.12
C ASP A 158 10.66 1.66 -8.81
N PRO A 159 11.48 1.59 -9.85
CA PRO A 159 11.88 0.31 -10.42
C PRO A 159 12.69 -0.50 -9.39
N PHE A 160 12.61 -1.82 -9.47
CA PHE A 160 13.48 -2.67 -8.66
C PHE A 160 14.96 -2.37 -8.94
N PRO A 161 15.82 -2.46 -7.93
CA PRO A 161 17.26 -2.28 -8.11
C PRO A 161 17.84 -3.27 -9.14
N PRO A 162 18.93 -2.89 -9.83
CA PRO A 162 19.62 -3.80 -10.74
C PRO A 162 19.92 -5.15 -10.09
N GLY A 163 19.64 -6.23 -10.81
CA GLY A 163 19.78 -7.61 -10.32
C GLY A 163 18.53 -8.18 -9.64
N GLN A 164 17.57 -7.36 -9.24
CA GLN A 164 16.28 -7.81 -8.72
C GLN A 164 15.17 -7.87 -9.78
N GLU A 165 15.46 -7.50 -11.01
CA GLU A 165 14.55 -7.49 -12.16
C GLU A 165 14.52 -8.82 -12.91
N THR A 166 14.97 -9.91 -12.30
CA THR A 166 15.08 -11.23 -12.94
C THR A 166 13.88 -12.11 -12.59
N PRO A 167 13.54 -13.11 -13.42
CA PRO A 167 12.50 -14.08 -13.11
C PRO A 167 12.75 -14.82 -11.79
N GLU A 168 14.01 -15.10 -11.45
CA GLU A 168 14.41 -15.78 -10.22
C GLU A 168 14.17 -14.90 -8.97
N ALA A 169 14.55 -13.62 -9.07
CA ALA A 169 14.31 -12.65 -8.01
C ALA A 169 12.80 -12.44 -7.79
N ALA A 170 12.02 -12.34 -8.88
CA ALA A 170 10.57 -12.25 -8.83
C ALA A 170 9.94 -13.49 -8.15
N ALA A 171 10.40 -14.70 -8.51
CA ALA A 171 9.91 -15.93 -7.88
C ALA A 171 10.25 -15.98 -6.38
N THR A 172 11.44 -15.52 -6.00
CA THR A 172 11.86 -15.45 -4.60
C THR A 172 11.03 -14.45 -3.81
N LEU A 173 10.79 -13.26 -4.38
CA LEU A 173 9.91 -12.24 -3.79
C LEU A 173 8.52 -12.82 -3.57
N LEU A 174 7.90 -13.39 -4.60
CA LEU A 174 6.56 -13.98 -4.50
C LEU A 174 6.47 -15.03 -3.41
N LYS A 175 7.47 -15.92 -3.32
CA LYS A 175 7.51 -16.95 -2.27
C LYS A 175 7.57 -16.35 -0.86
N ASN A 176 8.37 -15.31 -0.67
CA ASN A 176 8.50 -14.63 0.63
C ASN A 176 7.21 -13.91 1.00
N GLU A 177 6.59 -13.22 0.05
CA GLU A 177 5.33 -12.52 0.24
C GLU A 177 4.17 -13.47 0.56
N LEU A 178 4.07 -14.60 -0.15
CA LEU A 178 3.07 -15.63 0.15
C LEU A 178 3.21 -16.18 1.58
N LYS A 179 4.45 -16.31 2.09
CA LYS A 179 4.67 -16.69 3.47
C LYS A 179 4.26 -15.58 4.44
N LEU A 180 4.71 -14.34 4.20
CA LEU A 180 4.40 -13.18 5.03
C LEU A 180 2.88 -12.98 5.18
N TRP A 181 2.18 -12.98 4.07
CA TRP A 181 0.74 -12.73 4.06
C TRP A 181 -0.08 -13.95 4.51
N GLY A 182 0.43 -15.19 4.33
CA GLY A 182 -0.18 -16.40 4.85
C GLY A 182 -0.23 -16.44 6.39
N ASP A 183 0.70 -15.76 7.05
CA ASP A 183 0.69 -15.63 8.52
C ASP A 183 -0.29 -14.54 9.01
N VAL A 184 -0.82 -13.71 8.12
CA VAL A 184 -1.77 -12.61 8.42
C VAL A 184 -3.22 -13.01 8.15
N ILE A 185 -3.44 -13.90 7.18
CA ILE A 185 -4.77 -14.38 6.73
C ILE A 185 -5.17 -15.62 7.51
#